data_9a27e635b8e2dbd24c9b0c421540cc0d
#
_entry.id   9a27e635b8e2dbd24c9b0c421540cc0d
#
_cell.length_a   1.000
_cell.length_b   1.000
_cell.length_c   1.000
_cell.angle_alpha   90.00
_cell.angle_beta   90.00
_cell.angle_gamma   90.00
#
_symmetry.space_group_name_H-M   'P 1'
#
loop_
_entity.id
_entity.type
_entity.pdbx_description
1 polymer ?
#
loop_
_entity_poly.entity_id
_entity_poly.type
_entity_poly.pdbx_seq_one_letter_code
_entity_poly.pdbx_strand_id
1 'polypeptide(L)'
;MDTARPLYSQEIQSFLLWMPNWIGDVVLTLPVIQSLRRAYPVARISVVVKSPSDELLLGHPAINTVLTLPSGSENGFWQKAKFARNLKNFYYDVGVVFPNSFGSAFLLSLTGVKCRLGYNTDARDILLTHPVKTTAHLKKKQYRVEYFFKILSSLKLDPPAREFAPKISQEGDATTREVLLDIGLDEDEEFLTLHPGTSKVERGWHAERFGVLCQKL
;
A
#
# COMPACT_ATOMS: atom_id res chain seq x y z
N MET A 1 18.21 -6.35 -29.99
CA MET A 1 17.26 -5.56 -29.22
C MET A 1 15.99 -6.38 -29.17
N ASP A 2 15.78 -7.03 -28.06
CA ASP A 2 14.63 -7.92 -27.88
C ASP A 2 13.38 -7.05 -27.72
N THR A 3 12.50 -7.02 -28.74
CA THR A 3 11.23 -6.31 -28.71
C THR A 3 10.27 -7.09 -27.81
N ALA A 4 10.55 -7.05 -26.51
CA ALA A 4 9.67 -7.64 -25.51
C ALA A 4 8.25 -7.13 -25.74
N ARG A 5 7.27 -8.04 -25.88
CA ARG A 5 5.86 -7.69 -26.01
C ARG A 5 5.47 -6.70 -24.89
N PRO A 6 4.70 -5.66 -25.20
CA PRO A 6 4.23 -4.72 -24.19
C PRO A 6 3.56 -5.47 -23.05
N LEU A 7 3.80 -5.05 -21.80
CA LEU A 7 3.32 -5.75 -20.61
C LEU A 7 1.79 -5.92 -20.60
N TYR A 8 1.05 -4.94 -21.13
CA TYR A 8 -0.42 -4.99 -21.25
C TYR A 8 -0.95 -6.04 -22.24
N SER A 9 -0.10 -6.60 -23.10
CA SER A 9 -0.47 -7.68 -24.06
C SER A 9 -0.06 -9.08 -23.58
N GLN A 10 0.52 -9.19 -22.39
CA GLN A 10 0.90 -10.46 -21.78
C GLN A 10 -0.24 -10.99 -20.92
N GLU A 11 -0.38 -12.31 -20.87
CA GLU A 11 -1.28 -12.97 -19.93
C GLU A 11 -0.65 -12.94 -18.54
N ILE A 12 -1.16 -12.08 -17.65
CA ILE A 12 -0.67 -11.91 -16.29
C ILE A 12 -1.62 -12.63 -15.35
N GLN A 13 -1.10 -13.64 -14.66
CA GLN A 13 -1.86 -14.48 -13.72
C GLN A 13 -1.53 -14.17 -12.25
N SER A 14 -0.45 -13.43 -11.98
CA SER A 14 -0.04 -13.17 -10.60
C SER A 14 0.71 -11.87 -10.42
N PHE A 15 0.34 -11.14 -9.36
CA PHE A 15 0.98 -9.90 -8.93
C PHE A 15 1.55 -10.03 -7.53
N LEU A 16 2.73 -9.45 -7.32
CA LEU A 16 3.33 -9.21 -6.01
C LEU A 16 3.47 -7.71 -5.79
N LEU A 17 2.70 -7.16 -4.85
CA LEU A 17 2.69 -5.75 -4.55
C LEU A 17 3.49 -5.47 -3.28
N TRP A 18 4.62 -4.77 -3.39
CA TRP A 18 5.40 -4.34 -2.23
C TRP A 18 4.86 -2.99 -1.75
N MET A 19 4.15 -3.04 -0.60
CA MET A 19 3.34 -1.94 -0.09
C MET A 19 4.17 -0.79 0.51
N PRO A 20 3.63 0.43 0.60
CA PRO A 20 4.24 1.54 1.32
C PRO A 20 4.47 1.22 2.81
N ASN A 21 5.37 1.99 3.44
CA ASN A 21 5.70 1.78 4.86
C ASN A 21 4.69 2.41 5.84
N TRP A 22 3.95 3.42 5.42
CA TRP A 22 3.03 4.19 6.26
C TRP A 22 1.60 3.75 5.99
N ILE A 23 0.81 3.55 7.06
CA ILE A 23 -0.58 3.09 6.97
C ILE A 23 -1.44 3.99 6.07
N GLY A 24 -1.29 5.31 6.16
CA GLY A 24 -2.01 6.24 5.28
C GLY A 24 -1.67 6.06 3.80
N ASP A 25 -0.40 5.79 3.46
CA ASP A 25 0.00 5.49 2.09
C ASP A 25 -0.54 4.11 1.64
N VAL A 26 -0.65 3.13 2.55
CA VAL A 26 -1.29 1.83 2.27
C VAL A 26 -2.75 2.02 1.90
N VAL A 27 -3.51 2.79 2.68
CA VAL A 27 -4.92 3.14 2.35
C VAL A 27 -5.01 3.76 0.96
N LEU A 28 -4.12 4.69 0.63
CA LEU A 28 -4.11 5.38 -0.67
C LEU A 28 -3.73 4.47 -1.86
N THR A 29 -3.23 3.26 -1.61
CA THR A 29 -3.02 2.25 -2.66
C THR A 29 -4.26 1.37 -2.93
N LEU A 30 -5.26 1.34 -2.06
CA LEU A 30 -6.44 0.48 -2.23
C LEU A 30 -7.17 0.71 -3.56
N PRO A 31 -7.45 1.95 -4.02
CA PRO A 31 -8.06 2.18 -5.33
C PRO A 31 -7.20 1.64 -6.49
N VAL A 32 -5.87 1.67 -6.33
CA VAL A 32 -4.91 1.13 -7.32
C VAL A 32 -5.00 -0.40 -7.39
N ILE A 33 -5.08 -1.07 -6.24
CA ILE A 33 -5.26 -2.52 -6.14
C ILE A 33 -6.62 -2.94 -6.72
N GLN A 34 -7.67 -2.18 -6.46
CA GLN A 34 -8.99 -2.40 -7.05
C GLN A 34 -8.97 -2.29 -8.57
N SER A 35 -8.21 -1.34 -9.14
CA SER A 35 -8.03 -1.23 -10.60
C SER A 35 -7.32 -2.44 -11.18
N LEU A 36 -6.30 -2.97 -10.49
CA LEU A 36 -5.66 -4.24 -10.86
C LEU A 36 -6.65 -5.39 -10.85
N ARG A 37 -7.47 -5.52 -9.79
CA ARG A 37 -8.47 -6.58 -9.68
C ARG A 37 -9.52 -6.51 -10.78
N ARG A 38 -9.99 -5.30 -11.13
CA ARG A 38 -10.96 -5.12 -12.24
C ARG A 38 -10.38 -5.55 -13.59
N ALA A 39 -9.11 -5.15 -13.85
CA ALA A 39 -8.45 -5.48 -15.10
C ALA A 39 -8.02 -6.96 -15.19
N TYR A 40 -7.72 -7.58 -14.06
CA TYR A 40 -7.27 -8.98 -13.94
C TYR A 40 -8.11 -9.75 -12.92
N PRO A 41 -9.37 -10.08 -13.25
CA PRO A 41 -10.34 -10.64 -12.28
C PRO A 41 -9.90 -11.96 -11.65
N VAL A 42 -9.18 -12.79 -12.39
CA VAL A 42 -8.72 -14.12 -11.95
C VAL A 42 -7.28 -14.16 -11.47
N ALA A 43 -6.52 -13.08 -11.63
CA ALA A 43 -5.13 -13.05 -11.24
C ALA A 43 -4.97 -13.12 -9.70
N ARG A 44 -3.94 -13.84 -9.26
CA ARG A 44 -3.55 -13.87 -7.85
C ARG A 44 -2.84 -12.57 -7.48
N ILE A 45 -3.42 -11.77 -6.58
CA ILE A 45 -2.83 -10.55 -6.05
C ILE A 45 -2.35 -10.81 -4.62
N SER A 46 -1.03 -10.78 -4.43
CA SER A 46 -0.40 -10.89 -3.12
C SER A 46 0.24 -9.56 -2.74
N VAL A 47 0.11 -9.16 -1.49
CA VAL A 47 0.69 -7.93 -0.96
C VAL A 47 1.74 -8.23 0.09
N VAL A 48 2.89 -7.56 0.05
CA VAL A 48 3.91 -7.57 1.11
C VAL A 48 3.80 -6.26 1.86
N VAL A 49 3.50 -6.31 3.14
CA VAL A 49 3.19 -5.14 3.97
C VAL A 49 3.81 -5.26 5.35
N LYS A 50 4.04 -4.15 6.04
CA LYS A 50 4.49 -4.13 7.42
C LYS A 50 3.30 -4.14 8.39
N SER A 51 3.45 -4.82 9.53
CA SER A 51 2.53 -4.66 10.66
C SER A 51 2.62 -3.22 11.22
N PRO A 52 1.47 -2.63 11.69
CA PRO A 52 0.12 -3.21 11.77
C PRO A 52 -0.73 -3.02 10.50
N SER A 53 -0.17 -2.51 9.39
CA SER A 53 -0.95 -2.24 8.16
C SER A 53 -1.44 -3.52 7.45
N ASP A 54 -0.94 -4.70 7.82
CA ASP A 54 -1.42 -5.98 7.35
C ASP A 54 -2.86 -6.26 7.78
N GLU A 55 -3.22 -5.88 9.01
CA GLU A 55 -4.59 -6.04 9.55
C GLU A 55 -5.62 -5.31 8.68
N LEU A 56 -5.28 -4.11 8.19
CA LEU A 56 -6.14 -3.33 7.28
C LEU A 56 -6.45 -4.04 5.96
N LEU A 57 -5.57 -4.94 5.52
CA LEU A 57 -5.66 -5.61 4.22
C LEU A 57 -6.24 -7.00 4.31
N LEU A 58 -6.33 -7.57 5.51
CA LEU A 58 -6.91 -8.89 5.72
C LEU A 58 -8.38 -8.92 5.29
N GLY A 59 -8.75 -9.93 4.52
CA GLY A 59 -10.11 -10.10 4.01
C GLY A 59 -10.53 -9.08 2.94
N HIS A 60 -9.63 -8.20 2.46
CA HIS A 60 -9.97 -7.27 1.38
C HIS A 60 -10.26 -8.02 0.06
N PRO A 61 -11.41 -7.80 -0.62
CA PRO A 61 -11.88 -8.63 -1.75
C PRO A 61 -10.96 -8.59 -2.97
N ALA A 62 -10.18 -7.53 -3.14
CA ALA A 62 -9.22 -7.42 -4.24
C ALA A 62 -7.90 -8.14 -3.99
N ILE A 63 -7.63 -8.63 -2.76
CA ILE A 63 -6.35 -9.22 -2.33
C ILE A 63 -6.55 -10.71 -2.02
N ASN A 64 -5.69 -11.57 -2.59
CA ASN A 64 -5.73 -13.01 -2.31
C ASN A 64 -4.85 -13.39 -1.10
N THR A 65 -3.71 -12.70 -0.92
CA THR A 65 -2.75 -13.07 0.12
C THR A 65 -2.10 -11.82 0.70
N VAL A 66 -2.13 -11.70 2.01
CA VAL A 66 -1.38 -10.70 2.77
C VAL A 66 -0.16 -11.37 3.38
N LEU A 67 1.02 -10.84 3.09
CA LEU A 67 2.31 -11.34 3.52
C LEU A 67 2.96 -10.29 4.42
N THR A 68 3.00 -10.56 5.72
CA THR A 68 3.59 -9.62 6.69
C THR A 68 5.11 -9.64 6.60
N LEU A 69 5.71 -8.48 6.36
CA LEU A 69 7.15 -8.32 6.27
C LEU A 69 7.77 -8.48 7.67
N PRO A 70 8.77 -9.35 7.85
CA PRO A 70 9.41 -9.54 9.15
C PRO A 70 9.90 -8.22 9.76
N SER A 71 9.53 -7.98 11.02
CA SER A 71 10.01 -6.88 11.85
C SER A 71 11.07 -7.40 12.83
N GLY A 72 12.22 -6.74 12.92
CA GLY A 72 13.29 -7.13 13.87
C GLY A 72 14.44 -6.14 13.82
N SER A 73 15.07 -5.88 14.97
CA SER A 73 15.96 -4.72 15.16
C SER A 73 17.40 -4.92 14.67
N GLU A 74 18.05 -6.05 14.88
CA GLU A 74 19.50 -6.17 14.64
C GLU A 74 19.88 -6.76 13.27
N ASN A 75 19.04 -7.62 12.67
CA ASN A 75 19.27 -8.24 11.36
C ASN A 75 18.14 -7.97 10.37
N GLY A 76 17.42 -6.87 10.53
CA GLY A 76 16.18 -6.60 9.80
C GLY A 76 16.29 -6.63 8.27
N PHE A 77 17.43 -6.25 7.69
CA PHE A 77 17.65 -6.32 6.26
C PHE A 77 17.84 -7.77 5.77
N TRP A 78 18.65 -8.55 6.45
CA TRP A 78 18.93 -9.95 6.08
C TRP A 78 17.69 -10.84 6.23
N GLN A 79 16.90 -10.61 7.27
CA GLN A 79 15.63 -11.31 7.44
C GLN A 79 14.66 -11.00 6.31
N LYS A 80 14.55 -9.72 5.91
CA LYS A 80 13.76 -9.30 4.76
C LYS A 80 14.28 -9.88 3.44
N ALA A 81 15.60 -9.95 3.27
CA ALA A 81 16.22 -10.56 2.08
C ALA A 81 15.93 -12.08 2.04
N LYS A 82 16.01 -12.79 3.17
CA LYS A 82 15.63 -14.21 3.25
C LYS A 82 14.15 -14.41 2.94
N PHE A 83 13.27 -13.58 3.52
CA PHE A 83 11.84 -13.58 3.25
C PHE A 83 11.58 -13.36 1.75
N ALA A 84 12.17 -12.33 1.15
CA ALA A 84 12.02 -12.04 -0.28
C ALA A 84 12.48 -13.20 -1.18
N ARG A 85 13.60 -13.86 -0.84
CA ARG A 85 14.08 -15.05 -1.57
C ARG A 85 13.11 -16.22 -1.49
N ASN A 86 12.45 -16.42 -0.35
CA ASN A 86 11.48 -17.50 -0.18
C ASN A 86 10.25 -17.27 -1.10
N LEU A 87 9.92 -16.03 -1.42
CA LEU A 87 8.83 -15.69 -2.34
C LEU A 87 9.11 -16.13 -3.79
N LYS A 88 10.35 -16.43 -4.14
CA LYS A 88 10.71 -16.93 -5.48
C LYS A 88 9.95 -18.21 -5.85
N ASN A 89 9.62 -19.03 -4.88
CA ASN A 89 8.91 -20.30 -5.08
C ASN A 89 7.44 -20.12 -5.51
N PHE A 90 6.90 -18.91 -5.42
CA PHE A 90 5.51 -18.62 -5.78
C PHE A 90 5.33 -18.15 -7.24
N TYR A 91 6.43 -17.91 -7.97
CA TYR A 91 6.43 -17.59 -9.41
C TYR A 91 5.46 -16.45 -9.78
N TYR A 92 5.72 -15.24 -9.29
CA TYR A 92 4.95 -14.06 -9.67
C TYR A 92 5.36 -13.52 -11.04
N ASP A 93 4.37 -13.12 -11.86
CA ASP A 93 4.60 -12.56 -13.19
C ASP A 93 5.04 -11.10 -13.10
N VAL A 94 4.35 -10.31 -12.30
CA VAL A 94 4.56 -8.88 -12.15
C VAL A 94 4.75 -8.50 -10.69
N GLY A 95 5.82 -7.79 -10.40
CA GLY A 95 6.08 -7.17 -9.11
C GLY A 95 5.95 -5.65 -9.21
N VAL A 96 5.25 -5.05 -8.26
CA VAL A 96 5.09 -3.59 -8.14
C VAL A 96 5.70 -3.14 -6.83
N VAL A 97 6.60 -2.16 -6.86
CA VAL A 97 7.21 -1.57 -5.66
C VAL A 97 6.74 -0.13 -5.48
N PHE A 98 5.87 0.10 -4.50
CA PHE A 98 5.35 1.42 -4.16
C PHE A 98 6.36 2.30 -3.39
N PRO A 99 7.13 1.80 -2.41
CA PRO A 99 8.17 2.58 -1.76
C PRO A 99 9.25 3.01 -2.76
N ASN A 100 9.87 4.18 -2.52
CA ASN A 100 10.83 4.79 -3.44
C ASN A 100 12.30 4.45 -3.18
N SER A 101 12.61 3.69 -2.12
CA SER A 101 13.99 3.38 -1.74
C SER A 101 14.63 2.31 -2.62
N PHE A 102 15.96 2.39 -2.79
CA PHE A 102 16.76 1.34 -3.43
C PHE A 102 16.54 -0.02 -2.75
N GLY A 103 16.55 -0.06 -1.41
CA GLY A 103 16.38 -1.30 -0.64
C GLY A 103 15.07 -2.03 -0.93
N SER A 104 13.96 -1.31 -1.16
CA SER A 104 12.68 -1.94 -1.51
C SER A 104 12.69 -2.57 -2.91
N ALA A 105 13.30 -1.91 -3.89
CA ALA A 105 13.46 -2.46 -5.23
C ALA A 105 14.42 -3.66 -5.23
N PHE A 106 15.48 -3.60 -4.42
CA PHE A 106 16.41 -4.71 -4.24
C PHE A 106 15.70 -5.94 -3.64
N LEU A 107 14.91 -5.75 -2.57
CA LEU A 107 14.13 -6.83 -1.99
C LEU A 107 13.14 -7.43 -3.01
N LEU A 108 12.45 -6.59 -3.80
CA LEU A 108 11.59 -7.08 -4.87
C LEU A 108 12.38 -7.88 -5.91
N SER A 109 13.61 -7.47 -6.25
CA SER A 109 14.43 -8.22 -7.22
C SER A 109 14.80 -9.62 -6.72
N LEU A 110 14.99 -9.79 -5.40
CA LEU A 110 15.30 -11.08 -4.77
C LEU A 110 14.15 -12.09 -4.86
N THR A 111 12.91 -11.63 -5.07
CA THR A 111 11.75 -12.52 -5.24
C THR A 111 11.76 -13.28 -6.57
N GLY A 112 12.69 -12.96 -7.47
CA GLY A 112 12.80 -13.59 -8.78
C GLY A 112 11.74 -13.19 -9.78
N VAL A 113 10.86 -12.24 -9.45
CA VAL A 113 9.84 -11.71 -10.37
C VAL A 113 10.50 -11.05 -11.57
N LYS A 114 10.05 -11.40 -12.78
CA LYS A 114 10.66 -10.95 -14.03
C LYS A 114 10.32 -9.51 -14.38
N CYS A 115 9.05 -9.14 -14.27
CA CYS A 115 8.55 -7.80 -14.57
C CYS A 115 8.45 -6.99 -13.31
N ARG A 116 9.29 -5.96 -13.13
CA ARG A 116 9.36 -5.13 -11.92
C ARG A 116 9.05 -3.68 -12.25
N LEU A 117 7.93 -3.18 -11.71
CA LEU A 117 7.41 -1.83 -11.90
C LEU A 117 7.68 -0.98 -10.67
N GLY A 118 8.09 0.27 -10.89
CA GLY A 118 8.32 1.24 -9.82
C GLY A 118 8.88 2.55 -10.37
N TYR A 119 8.95 3.59 -9.53
CA TYR A 119 9.59 4.82 -9.92
C TYR A 119 11.11 4.69 -9.99
N ASN A 120 11.76 5.37 -10.92
CA ASN A 120 13.22 5.41 -11.11
C ASN A 120 13.94 6.35 -10.13
N THR A 121 13.55 6.32 -8.87
CA THR A 121 14.17 7.13 -7.81
C THR A 121 15.31 6.37 -7.15
N ASP A 122 16.19 7.07 -6.45
CA ASP A 122 17.20 6.46 -5.57
C ASP A 122 18.12 5.46 -6.31
N ALA A 123 18.50 5.77 -7.55
CA ALA A 123 19.37 4.97 -8.43
C ALA A 123 18.92 3.48 -8.62
N ARG A 124 17.63 3.19 -8.43
CA ARG A 124 17.10 1.82 -8.49
C ARG A 124 16.54 1.39 -9.86
N ASP A 125 16.65 2.22 -10.87
CA ASP A 125 16.26 1.94 -12.24
C ASP A 125 16.92 0.68 -12.79
N ILE A 126 18.17 0.38 -12.41
CA ILE A 126 18.89 -0.87 -12.75
C ILE A 126 18.22 -2.14 -12.19
N LEU A 127 17.42 -2.02 -11.14
CA LEU A 127 16.68 -3.12 -10.50
C LEU A 127 15.27 -3.27 -11.06
N LEU A 128 14.77 -2.29 -11.79
CA LEU A 128 13.43 -2.27 -12.38
C LEU A 128 13.49 -2.63 -13.85
N THR A 129 12.53 -3.40 -14.32
CA THR A 129 12.41 -3.71 -15.76
C THR A 129 11.51 -2.70 -16.49
N HIS A 130 10.59 -2.09 -15.76
CA HIS A 130 9.66 -1.09 -16.26
C HIS A 130 9.70 0.15 -15.31
N PRO A 131 10.82 0.90 -15.34
CA PRO A 131 10.96 2.09 -14.49
C PRO A 131 10.06 3.22 -14.99
N VAL A 132 9.29 3.79 -14.08
CA VAL A 132 8.48 4.99 -14.36
C VAL A 132 9.28 6.24 -14.01
N LYS A 133 9.45 7.13 -14.99
CA LYS A 133 10.15 8.39 -14.75
C LYS A 133 9.33 9.30 -13.85
N THR A 134 9.96 9.81 -12.80
CA THR A 134 9.37 10.84 -11.94
C THR A 134 10.20 12.12 -11.99
N THR A 135 9.52 13.25 -11.94
CA THR A 135 10.16 14.57 -11.81
C THR A 135 9.86 15.15 -10.43
N ALA A 136 10.71 16.07 -9.94
CA ALA A 136 10.50 16.74 -8.65
C ALA A 136 9.13 17.45 -8.58
N HIS A 137 8.63 17.96 -9.71
CA HIS A 137 7.34 18.61 -9.83
C HIS A 137 6.17 17.62 -9.61
N LEU A 138 6.27 16.39 -10.10
CA LEU A 138 5.26 15.35 -9.92
C LEU A 138 5.12 14.94 -8.45
N LYS A 139 6.22 14.93 -7.70
CA LYS A 139 6.21 14.58 -6.26
C LYS A 139 5.44 15.58 -5.38
N LYS A 140 5.40 16.87 -5.75
CA LYS A 140 4.84 17.94 -4.90
C LYS A 140 3.39 18.30 -5.20
N LYS A 141 2.90 18.10 -6.41
CA LYS A 141 1.57 18.58 -6.85
C LYS A 141 0.58 17.50 -7.23
N GLN A 142 0.99 16.24 -7.33
CA GLN A 142 0.10 15.16 -7.75
C GLN A 142 -0.66 14.57 -6.56
N TYR A 143 -1.97 14.31 -6.76
CA TYR A 143 -2.77 13.53 -5.83
C TYR A 143 -2.13 12.16 -5.59
N ARG A 144 -2.04 11.73 -4.33
CA ARG A 144 -1.21 10.57 -3.94
C ARG A 144 -1.65 9.26 -4.59
N VAL A 145 -2.96 9.06 -4.79
CA VAL A 145 -3.50 7.89 -5.49
C VAL A 145 -3.03 7.85 -6.94
N GLU A 146 -3.08 8.99 -7.65
CA GLU A 146 -2.59 9.10 -9.02
C GLU A 146 -1.09 8.84 -9.11
N TYR A 147 -0.33 9.30 -8.11
CA TYR A 147 1.09 9.00 -8.00
C TYR A 147 1.33 7.49 -7.93
N PHE A 148 0.62 6.75 -7.09
CA PHE A 148 0.75 5.30 -7.01
C PHE A 148 0.23 4.61 -8.28
N PHE A 149 -0.89 5.07 -8.84
CA PHE A 149 -1.46 4.50 -10.05
C PHE A 149 -0.55 4.64 -11.26
N LYS A 150 0.19 5.73 -11.38
CA LYS A 150 1.13 5.96 -12.48
C LYS A 150 2.23 4.90 -12.57
N ILE A 151 2.56 4.20 -11.47
CA ILE A 151 3.51 3.06 -11.49
C ILE A 151 3.02 1.96 -12.42
N LEU A 152 1.70 1.83 -12.60
CA LEU A 152 1.06 0.82 -13.44
C LEU A 152 0.86 1.26 -14.90
N SER A 153 1.46 2.39 -15.30
CA SER A 153 1.26 2.97 -16.66
C SER A 153 1.58 2.00 -17.81
N SER A 154 2.53 1.08 -17.61
CA SER A 154 2.87 0.05 -18.60
C SER A 154 1.79 -1.03 -18.77
N LEU A 155 0.82 -1.10 -17.87
CA LEU A 155 -0.33 -2.02 -17.94
C LEU A 155 -1.53 -1.39 -18.67
N LYS A 156 -1.52 -0.09 -18.92
CA LYS A 156 -2.61 0.67 -19.59
C LYS A 156 -3.99 0.44 -18.96
N LEU A 157 -4.07 0.50 -17.65
CA LEU A 157 -5.30 0.31 -16.90
C LEU A 157 -6.17 1.57 -16.91
N ASP A 158 -7.48 1.37 -16.75
CA ASP A 158 -8.40 2.45 -16.47
C ASP A 158 -8.09 3.13 -15.12
N PRO A 159 -8.30 4.45 -15.00
CA PRO A 159 -8.05 5.18 -13.76
C PRO A 159 -8.76 4.57 -12.57
N PRO A 160 -8.18 4.65 -11.37
CA PRO A 160 -8.80 4.13 -10.15
C PRO A 160 -10.06 4.93 -9.82
N ALA A 161 -11.08 4.24 -9.32
CA ALA A 161 -12.19 4.91 -8.66
C ALA A 161 -11.66 5.69 -7.44
N ARG A 162 -12.33 6.79 -7.08
CA ARG A 162 -11.96 7.59 -5.89
C ARG A 162 -12.57 7.02 -4.60
N GLU A 163 -12.95 5.77 -4.61
CA GLU A 163 -13.53 5.10 -3.45
C GLU A 163 -12.43 4.45 -2.62
N PHE A 164 -12.41 4.81 -1.35
CA PHE A 164 -11.58 4.20 -0.32
C PHE A 164 -12.52 3.35 0.56
N ALA A 165 -12.55 2.07 0.32
CA ALA A 165 -13.37 1.16 1.12
C ALA A 165 -12.48 0.12 1.81
N PRO A 166 -11.86 0.44 2.96
CA PRO A 166 -11.29 -0.58 3.82
C PRO A 166 -12.44 -1.50 4.27
N LYS A 167 -12.19 -2.78 4.31
CA LYS A 167 -13.16 -3.72 4.87
C LYS A 167 -13.02 -3.73 6.39
N ILE A 168 -14.10 -3.44 7.09
CA ILE A 168 -14.17 -3.61 8.53
C ILE A 168 -14.39 -5.11 8.80
N SER A 169 -13.57 -5.71 9.66
CA SER A 169 -13.77 -7.09 10.11
C SER A 169 -14.93 -7.16 11.11
N GLN A 170 -15.63 -8.30 11.15
CA GLN A 170 -16.69 -8.50 12.15
C GLN A 170 -16.15 -8.38 13.59
N GLU A 171 -14.92 -8.86 13.84
CA GLU A 171 -14.25 -8.73 15.12
C GLU A 171 -13.96 -7.26 15.47
N GLY A 172 -13.48 -6.47 14.48
CA GLY A 172 -13.23 -5.04 14.66
C GLY A 172 -14.51 -4.25 14.92
N ASP A 173 -15.63 -4.60 14.28
CA ASP A 173 -16.93 -4.01 14.53
C ASP A 173 -17.42 -4.33 15.96
N ALA A 174 -17.35 -5.60 16.37
CA ALA A 174 -17.71 -6.01 17.72
C ALA A 174 -16.87 -5.32 18.81
N THR A 175 -15.54 -5.30 18.62
CA THR A 175 -14.62 -4.62 19.56
C THR A 175 -14.90 -3.12 19.64
N THR A 176 -15.22 -2.48 18.51
CA THR A 176 -15.54 -1.05 18.49
C THR A 176 -16.83 -0.78 19.29
N ARG A 177 -17.87 -1.60 19.12
CA ARG A 177 -19.12 -1.49 19.90
C ARG A 177 -18.86 -1.63 21.40
N GLU A 178 -18.08 -2.64 21.80
CA GLU A 178 -17.70 -2.86 23.19
C GLU A 178 -16.99 -1.63 23.78
N VAL A 179 -16.01 -1.07 23.06
CA VAL A 179 -15.28 0.13 23.48
C VAL A 179 -16.20 1.35 23.58
N LEU A 180 -17.15 1.52 22.66
CA LEU A 180 -18.11 2.63 22.71
C LEU A 180 -19.05 2.50 23.91
N LEU A 181 -19.56 1.31 24.19
CA LEU A 181 -20.39 1.04 25.37
C LEU A 181 -19.62 1.27 26.68
N ASP A 182 -18.36 0.85 26.76
CA ASP A 182 -17.51 1.03 27.94
C ASP A 182 -17.26 2.52 28.29
N ILE A 183 -17.27 3.40 27.29
CA ILE A 183 -17.15 4.85 27.49
C ILE A 183 -18.51 5.54 27.62
N GLY A 184 -19.62 4.78 27.65
CA GLY A 184 -20.97 5.25 27.89
C GLY A 184 -21.69 5.82 26.67
N LEU A 185 -21.29 5.42 25.45
CA LEU A 185 -21.97 5.77 24.21
C LEU A 185 -22.86 4.62 23.75
N ASP A 186 -24.12 4.89 23.52
CA ASP A 186 -25.07 3.92 22.93
C ASP A 186 -24.91 3.82 21.41
N GLU A 187 -25.37 2.71 20.82
CA GLU A 187 -25.22 2.43 19.38
C GLU A 187 -25.86 3.50 18.46
N ASP A 188 -26.92 4.15 18.93
CA ASP A 188 -27.67 5.17 18.18
C ASP A 188 -27.24 6.59 18.52
N GLU A 189 -26.23 6.77 19.38
CA GLU A 189 -25.78 8.09 19.82
C GLU A 189 -24.81 8.71 18.81
N GLU A 190 -25.11 9.94 18.35
CA GLU A 190 -24.21 10.68 17.50
C GLU A 190 -23.01 11.20 18.28
N PHE A 191 -21.80 10.89 17.84
CA PHE A 191 -20.57 11.36 18.46
C PHE A 191 -19.57 11.91 17.46
N LEU A 192 -18.67 12.74 17.94
CA LEU A 192 -17.60 13.32 17.17
C LEU A 192 -16.24 12.85 17.69
N THR A 193 -15.44 12.27 16.81
CA THR A 193 -14.09 11.83 17.16
C THR A 193 -13.06 12.92 16.85
N LEU A 194 -12.24 13.28 17.84
CA LEU A 194 -11.13 14.19 17.71
C LEU A 194 -9.81 13.43 17.87
N HIS A 195 -8.91 13.57 16.89
CA HIS A 195 -7.56 13.00 16.94
C HIS A 195 -6.50 14.11 16.93
N PRO A 196 -6.10 14.65 18.10
CA PRO A 196 -5.16 15.77 18.20
C PRO A 196 -3.69 15.34 17.98
N GLY A 197 -3.40 14.04 18.00
CA GLY A 197 -2.04 13.50 17.92
C GLY A 197 -1.43 13.56 16.53
N THR A 198 -0.12 13.77 16.47
CA THR A 198 0.70 13.65 15.25
C THR A 198 2.11 13.20 15.60
N SER A 199 2.75 12.46 14.69
CA SER A 199 4.14 11.99 14.87
C SER A 199 5.20 13.11 14.71
N LYS A 200 4.81 14.29 14.22
CA LYS A 200 5.71 15.43 13.99
C LYS A 200 5.10 16.69 14.58
N VAL A 201 5.82 17.32 15.49
CA VAL A 201 5.38 18.54 16.18
C VAL A 201 4.96 19.65 15.20
N GLU A 202 5.69 19.80 14.09
CA GLU A 202 5.41 20.82 13.06
C GLU A 202 4.07 20.61 12.32
N ARG A 203 3.45 19.44 12.47
CA ARG A 203 2.13 19.11 11.90
C ARG A 203 1.02 19.15 12.95
N GLY A 204 1.40 19.32 14.22
CA GLY A 204 0.46 19.40 15.32
C GLY A 204 -0.28 20.72 15.32
N TRP A 205 -1.59 20.66 15.54
CA TRP A 205 -2.35 21.82 15.92
C TRP A 205 -2.26 21.99 17.45
N HIS A 206 -2.23 23.22 17.97
CA HIS A 206 -2.07 23.47 19.39
C HIS A 206 -3.23 22.90 20.22
N ALA A 207 -2.94 22.26 21.35
CA ALA A 207 -3.94 21.62 22.20
C ALA A 207 -5.05 22.57 22.66
N GLU A 208 -4.69 23.82 23.00
CA GLU A 208 -5.65 24.85 23.40
C GLU A 208 -6.70 25.12 22.32
N ARG A 209 -6.31 25.06 21.04
CA ARG A 209 -7.24 25.26 19.92
C ARG A 209 -8.22 24.10 19.75
N PHE A 210 -7.81 22.87 20.06
CA PHE A 210 -8.73 21.74 20.15
C PHE A 210 -9.73 21.95 21.29
N GLY A 211 -9.28 22.42 22.46
CA GLY A 211 -10.17 22.78 23.57
C GLY A 211 -11.22 23.82 23.20
N VAL A 212 -10.81 24.90 22.52
CA VAL A 212 -11.76 25.92 22.01
C VAL A 212 -12.72 25.35 20.97
N LEU A 213 -12.26 24.41 20.10
CA LEU A 213 -13.13 23.73 19.14
C LEU A 213 -14.20 22.89 19.86
N CYS A 214 -13.80 22.07 20.83
CA CYS A 214 -14.74 21.26 21.62
C CYS A 214 -15.81 22.07 22.36
N GLN A 215 -15.48 23.32 22.78
CA GLN A 215 -16.46 24.20 23.42
C GLN A 215 -17.48 24.81 22.44
N LYS A 216 -17.23 24.74 21.14
CA LYS A 216 -18.09 25.31 20.07
C LYS A 216 -18.94 24.27 19.36
N LEU A 217 -18.65 23.00 19.59
CA LEU A 217 -19.42 21.86 19.10
C LEU A 217 -20.47 21.43 20.08
#